data_b397fa60303633cf9c39a8e8e72a1d29
#
_entry.id   b397fa60303633cf9c39a8e8e72a1d29
#
_cell.length_a   1.000
_cell.length_b   1.000
_cell.length_c   1.000
_cell.angle_alpha   90.00
_cell.angle_beta   90.00
_cell.angle_gamma   90.00
#
_symmetry.space_group_name_H-M   'P 1'
#
loop_
_entity.id
_entity.type
_entity.pdbx_description
1 polymer ?
#
loop_
_entity_poly.entity_id
_entity_poly.type
_entity_poly.pdbx_seq_one_letter_code
_entity_poly.pdbx_strand_id
1 'polypeptide(L)'
;MEEPRHPVSGIDYPGTFQEFDKWFSNDNACVEYIEKLRWRKGFICPFCGEKTDKPSLMGRGLFLCRKCKRQTSVTAGTLFHGSHKPLRTWFLAMWFVTSQKHGASALGLKRVLGLGSYNTAWAWLHKLRRAMVRPGGEQLTGDVEVDELSLIHI
;
A
#
# COMPACT_ATOMS: atom_id res chain seq x y z
N MET A 1 15.61 8.56 -21.47
CA MET A 1 15.11 8.04 -20.18
C MET A 1 13.92 8.91 -19.84
N GLU A 2 12.69 8.37 -19.84
CA GLU A 2 11.53 9.15 -19.40
C GLU A 2 11.68 9.39 -17.91
N GLU A 3 11.62 10.65 -17.49
CA GLU A 3 11.59 11.03 -16.09
C GLU A 3 10.41 10.31 -15.39
N PRO A 4 10.59 9.83 -14.16
CA PRO A 4 9.51 9.18 -13.44
C PRO A 4 8.38 10.21 -13.24
N ARG A 5 7.31 10.08 -14.02
CA ARG A 5 6.12 10.90 -13.89
C ARG A 5 5.56 10.76 -12.47
N HIS A 6 5.37 11.88 -11.79
CA HIS A 6 4.69 11.90 -10.50
C HIS A 6 3.24 11.39 -10.65
N PRO A 7 2.75 10.54 -9.73
CA PRO A 7 1.37 10.08 -9.74
C PRO A 7 0.38 11.25 -9.64
N VAL A 8 -0.68 11.21 -10.44
CA VAL A 8 -1.70 12.25 -10.52
C VAL A 8 -2.99 11.78 -9.85
N SER A 9 -3.57 12.62 -8.99
CA SER A 9 -4.86 12.39 -8.33
C SER A 9 -5.97 12.29 -9.36
N GLY A 10 -6.91 11.36 -9.17
CA GLY A 10 -8.01 11.09 -10.10
C GLY A 10 -7.63 10.25 -11.34
N ILE A 11 -6.33 10.06 -11.62
CA ILE A 11 -5.82 9.27 -12.74
C ILE A 11 -5.06 8.03 -12.25
N ASP A 12 -4.05 8.23 -11.41
CA ASP A 12 -3.20 7.15 -10.91
C ASP A 12 -3.67 6.63 -9.54
N TYR A 13 -4.37 7.47 -8.78
CA TYR A 13 -4.98 7.14 -7.48
C TYR A 13 -6.24 7.99 -7.26
N PRO A 14 -7.22 7.54 -6.46
CA PRO A 14 -8.44 8.32 -6.22
C PRO A 14 -8.15 9.62 -5.48
N GLY A 15 -8.78 10.71 -5.90
CA GLY A 15 -8.67 12.03 -5.27
C GLY A 15 -9.74 12.27 -4.20
N THR A 16 -10.87 11.56 -4.29
CA THR A 16 -12.01 11.68 -3.38
C THR A 16 -12.40 10.33 -2.81
N PHE A 17 -13.11 10.33 -1.66
CA PHE A 17 -13.61 9.08 -1.07
C PHE A 17 -14.63 8.37 -1.97
N GLN A 18 -15.41 9.12 -2.73
CA GLN A 18 -16.36 8.55 -3.68
C GLN A 18 -15.65 7.81 -4.82
N GLU A 19 -14.56 8.38 -5.33
CA GLU A 19 -13.71 7.71 -6.31
C GLU A 19 -13.05 6.48 -5.70
N PHE A 20 -12.55 6.58 -4.47
CA PHE A 20 -11.98 5.44 -3.74
C PHE A 20 -12.97 4.28 -3.66
N ASP A 21 -14.20 4.53 -3.24
CA ASP A 21 -15.22 3.49 -3.11
C ASP A 21 -15.60 2.87 -4.45
N LYS A 22 -15.65 3.69 -5.50
CA LYS A 22 -15.89 3.25 -6.88
C LYS A 22 -14.74 2.40 -7.44
N TRP A 23 -13.50 2.81 -7.22
CA TRP A 23 -12.31 2.10 -7.75
C TRP A 23 -12.04 0.81 -6.99
N PHE A 24 -12.23 0.81 -5.69
CA PHE A 24 -11.90 -0.29 -4.78
C PHE A 24 -13.17 -0.88 -4.15
N SER A 25 -14.17 -1.16 -4.99
CA SER A 25 -15.46 -1.72 -4.55
C SER A 25 -15.33 -3.10 -3.92
N ASN A 26 -14.31 -3.88 -4.30
CA ASN A 26 -14.05 -5.23 -3.80
C ASN A 26 -12.56 -5.57 -3.81
N ASP A 27 -12.19 -6.71 -3.21
CA ASP A 27 -10.81 -7.16 -3.13
C ASP A 27 -10.18 -7.46 -4.50
N ASN A 28 -10.95 -7.92 -5.47
CA ASN A 28 -10.43 -8.19 -6.82
C ASN A 28 -9.97 -6.90 -7.50
N ALA A 29 -10.72 -5.81 -7.38
CA ALA A 29 -10.32 -4.51 -7.89
C ALA A 29 -9.00 -4.03 -7.25
N CYS A 30 -8.81 -4.29 -5.96
CA CYS A 30 -7.55 -3.99 -5.27
C CYS A 30 -6.40 -4.86 -5.80
N VAL A 31 -6.64 -6.15 -6.06
CA VAL A 31 -5.65 -7.06 -6.66
C VAL A 31 -5.22 -6.57 -8.05
N GLU A 32 -6.17 -6.23 -8.92
CA GLU A 32 -5.91 -5.70 -10.26
C GLU A 32 -5.11 -4.38 -10.21
N TYR A 33 -5.40 -3.51 -9.25
CA TYR A 33 -4.68 -2.27 -9.08
C TYR A 33 -3.22 -2.52 -8.66
N ILE A 34 -2.98 -3.42 -7.69
CA ILE A 34 -1.62 -3.79 -7.27
C ILE A 34 -0.86 -4.48 -8.42
N GLU A 35 -1.54 -5.33 -9.19
CA GLU A 35 -0.97 -5.98 -10.35
C GLU A 35 -0.45 -4.97 -11.38
N LYS A 36 -1.26 -3.98 -11.74
CA LYS A 36 -0.89 -2.89 -12.65
C LYS A 36 0.31 -2.08 -12.14
N LEU A 37 0.36 -1.80 -10.84
CA LEU A 37 1.48 -1.08 -10.22
C LEU A 37 2.76 -1.91 -10.22
N ARG A 38 2.66 -3.20 -9.87
CA ARG A 38 3.81 -4.07 -9.69
C ARG A 38 4.42 -4.50 -11.01
N TRP A 39 3.59 -4.77 -12.00
CA TRP A 39 4.01 -5.34 -13.27
C TRP A 39 3.57 -4.49 -14.47
N ARG A 40 3.94 -3.22 -14.45
CA ARG A 40 3.63 -2.25 -15.52
C ARG A 40 4.10 -2.69 -16.91
N LYS A 41 5.16 -3.51 -16.99
CA LYS A 41 5.79 -4.02 -18.21
C LYS A 41 5.65 -5.55 -18.34
N GLY A 42 4.55 -6.12 -17.85
CA GLY A 42 4.33 -7.55 -17.79
C GLY A 42 4.89 -8.22 -16.53
N PHE A 43 4.43 -9.45 -16.27
CA PHE A 43 4.82 -10.21 -15.10
C PHE A 43 6.31 -10.57 -15.13
N ILE A 44 7.00 -10.32 -14.02
CA ILE A 44 8.39 -10.71 -13.79
C ILE A 44 8.40 -11.68 -12.62
N CYS A 45 8.84 -12.91 -12.85
CA CYS A 45 8.92 -13.92 -11.81
C CYS A 45 9.98 -13.53 -10.76
N PRO A 46 9.63 -13.41 -9.45
CA PRO A 46 10.59 -13.04 -8.42
C PRO A 46 11.62 -14.15 -8.11
N PHE A 47 11.43 -15.36 -8.61
CA PHE A 47 12.30 -16.50 -8.34
C PHE A 47 13.32 -16.77 -9.45
N CYS A 48 12.94 -16.61 -10.71
CA CYS A 48 13.82 -16.92 -11.85
C CYS A 48 14.03 -15.75 -12.81
N GLY A 49 13.41 -14.57 -12.53
CA GLY A 49 13.55 -13.38 -13.37
C GLY A 49 12.85 -13.46 -14.74
N GLU A 50 12.15 -14.56 -15.05
CA GLU A 50 11.48 -14.74 -16.33
C GLU A 50 10.40 -13.68 -16.51
N LYS A 51 10.39 -13.04 -17.69
CA LYS A 51 9.38 -12.06 -18.09
C LYS A 51 8.34 -12.73 -18.97
N THR A 52 7.06 -12.48 -18.68
CA THR A 52 5.97 -12.94 -19.53
C THR A 52 4.82 -11.93 -19.50
N ASP A 53 4.25 -11.67 -20.66
CA ASP A 53 3.12 -10.74 -20.79
C ASP A 53 1.80 -11.34 -20.28
N LYS A 54 1.71 -12.66 -20.28
CA LYS A 54 0.51 -13.40 -19.84
C LYS A 54 0.88 -14.52 -18.87
N PRO A 55 1.03 -14.22 -17.57
CA PRO A 55 1.18 -15.27 -16.57
C PRO A 55 -0.09 -16.11 -16.48
N SER A 56 0.04 -17.37 -16.06
CA SER A 56 -1.13 -18.19 -15.77
C SER A 56 -1.76 -17.71 -14.46
N LEU A 57 -2.92 -17.06 -14.54
CA LEU A 57 -3.69 -16.61 -13.38
C LEU A 57 -4.40 -17.82 -12.77
N MET A 58 -4.11 -18.12 -11.50
CA MET A 58 -4.72 -19.25 -10.78
C MET A 58 -5.86 -18.81 -9.83
N GLY A 59 -6.43 -17.62 -10.04
CA GLY A 59 -7.41 -17.03 -9.13
C GLY A 59 -6.78 -16.43 -7.85
N ARG A 60 -7.55 -15.64 -7.12
CA ARG A 60 -7.14 -14.98 -5.86
C ARG A 60 -5.82 -14.19 -5.94
N GLY A 61 -5.44 -13.67 -7.12
CA GLY A 61 -4.18 -12.94 -7.30
C GLY A 61 -2.92 -13.81 -7.22
N LEU A 62 -3.03 -15.12 -7.53
CA LEU A 62 -1.91 -16.04 -7.64
C LEU A 62 -1.49 -16.18 -9.11
N PHE A 63 -0.20 -16.04 -9.34
CA PHE A 63 0.44 -16.14 -10.65
C PHE A 63 1.39 -17.33 -10.68
N LEU A 64 1.26 -18.16 -11.69
CA LEU A 64 2.14 -19.31 -11.93
C LEU A 64 3.20 -18.93 -12.97
N CYS A 65 4.47 -19.02 -12.61
CA CYS A 65 5.56 -18.93 -13.57
C CYS A 65 5.63 -20.18 -14.43
N ARG A 66 5.54 -20.03 -15.75
CA ARG A 66 5.59 -21.17 -16.69
C ARG A 66 6.97 -21.86 -16.74
N LYS A 67 8.04 -21.11 -16.47
CA LYS A 67 9.42 -21.62 -16.51
C LYS A 67 9.79 -22.41 -15.24
N CYS A 68 9.71 -21.78 -14.08
CA CYS A 68 10.12 -22.41 -12.82
C CYS A 68 8.98 -23.11 -12.07
N LYS A 69 7.73 -23.05 -12.56
CA LYS A 69 6.51 -23.64 -11.97
C LYS A 69 6.20 -23.18 -10.54
N ARG A 70 6.83 -22.11 -10.09
CA ARG A 70 6.55 -21.52 -8.77
C ARG A 70 5.38 -20.54 -8.84
N GLN A 71 4.60 -20.54 -7.78
CA GLN A 71 3.48 -19.62 -7.60
C GLN A 71 3.93 -18.38 -6.85
N THR A 72 3.38 -17.23 -7.23
CA THR A 72 3.63 -15.95 -6.60
C THR A 72 2.31 -15.22 -6.41
N SER A 73 2.06 -14.72 -5.21
CA SER A 73 0.93 -13.83 -4.95
C SER A 73 1.28 -12.40 -5.37
N VAL A 74 0.27 -11.64 -5.80
CA VAL A 74 0.41 -10.20 -6.07
C VAL A 74 0.90 -9.44 -4.82
N THR A 75 0.58 -9.94 -3.63
CA THR A 75 0.97 -9.34 -2.34
C THR A 75 2.32 -9.82 -1.81
N ALA A 76 2.91 -10.88 -2.39
CA ALA A 76 4.17 -11.44 -1.91
C ALA A 76 5.32 -10.43 -1.97
N GLY A 77 6.03 -10.24 -0.86
CA GLY A 77 7.12 -9.27 -0.75
C GLY A 77 6.67 -7.81 -0.72
N THR A 78 5.38 -7.54 -0.57
CA THR A 78 4.83 -6.19 -0.40
C THR A 78 4.44 -5.92 1.05
N LEU A 79 3.98 -4.70 1.32
CA LEU A 79 3.37 -4.28 2.59
C LEU A 79 2.24 -5.22 3.05
N PHE A 80 1.54 -5.85 2.12
CA PHE A 80 0.38 -6.72 2.36
C PHE A 80 0.76 -8.19 2.58
N HIS A 81 2.06 -8.53 2.52
CA HIS A 81 2.51 -9.91 2.66
C HIS A 81 2.08 -10.53 3.99
N GLY A 82 1.53 -11.74 3.94
CA GLY A 82 1.08 -12.47 5.14
C GLY A 82 -0.15 -11.87 5.84
N SER A 83 -0.84 -10.91 5.24
CA SER A 83 -2.07 -10.37 5.82
C SER A 83 -3.25 -11.31 5.62
N HIS A 84 -3.99 -11.57 6.72
CA HIS A 84 -5.26 -12.30 6.69
C HIS A 84 -6.47 -11.37 6.50
N LYS A 85 -6.25 -10.07 6.48
CA LYS A 85 -7.32 -9.09 6.27
C LYS A 85 -7.51 -8.79 4.79
N PRO A 86 -8.76 -8.50 4.36
CA PRO A 86 -9.04 -8.12 2.97
C PRO A 86 -8.17 -6.98 2.50
N LEU A 87 -7.78 -6.98 1.22
CA LEU A 87 -6.97 -5.92 0.63
C LEU A 87 -7.69 -4.57 0.66
N ARG A 88 -9.00 -4.58 0.46
CA ARG A 88 -9.82 -3.36 0.55
C ARG A 88 -9.69 -2.69 1.92
N THR A 89 -9.59 -3.47 3.01
CA THR A 89 -9.36 -2.91 4.35
C THR A 89 -7.99 -2.21 4.46
N TRP A 90 -6.96 -2.77 3.82
CA TRP A 90 -5.63 -2.14 3.74
C TRP A 90 -5.65 -0.85 2.92
N PHE A 91 -6.37 -0.85 1.80
CA PHE A 91 -6.53 0.33 0.96
C PHE A 91 -7.29 1.44 1.71
N LEU A 92 -8.33 1.07 2.46
CA LEU A 92 -9.05 2.01 3.31
C LEU A 92 -8.17 2.56 4.45
N ALA A 93 -7.28 1.73 5.01
CA ALA A 93 -6.27 2.18 5.98
C ALA A 93 -5.32 3.22 5.36
N MET A 94 -4.81 2.95 4.16
CA MET A 94 -3.95 3.89 3.43
C MET A 94 -4.68 5.20 3.16
N TRP A 95 -5.90 5.12 2.64
CA TRP A 95 -6.74 6.29 2.41
C TRP A 95 -6.92 7.12 3.69
N PHE A 96 -7.30 6.48 4.79
CA PHE A 96 -7.50 7.15 6.07
C PHE A 96 -6.22 7.85 6.54
N VAL A 97 -5.07 7.17 6.50
CA VAL A 97 -3.78 7.72 6.97
C VAL A 97 -3.33 8.90 6.12
N THR A 98 -3.49 8.82 4.79
CA THR A 98 -3.01 9.86 3.85
C THR A 98 -3.94 11.06 3.73
N SER A 99 -5.24 10.90 4.04
CA SER A 99 -6.22 11.99 3.96
C SER A 99 -6.27 12.87 5.21
N GLN A 100 -5.63 12.47 6.33
CA GLN A 100 -5.67 13.22 7.58
C GLN A 100 -4.60 14.31 7.64
N LYS A 101 -5.01 15.57 7.75
CA LYS A 101 -4.09 16.71 7.88
C LYS A 101 -3.23 16.65 9.15
N HIS A 102 -3.81 16.21 10.27
CA HIS A 102 -3.15 16.15 11.59
C HIS A 102 -2.55 14.77 11.91
N GLY A 103 -2.41 13.91 10.90
CA GLY A 103 -1.97 12.54 11.09
C GLY A 103 -3.07 11.61 11.62
N ALA A 104 -2.79 10.33 11.67
CA ALA A 104 -3.72 9.30 12.08
C ALA A 104 -3.24 8.62 13.37
N SER A 105 -4.14 8.47 14.35
CA SER A 105 -3.88 7.68 15.55
C SER A 105 -4.26 6.21 15.36
N ALA A 106 -3.58 5.31 16.09
CA ALA A 106 -3.91 3.88 16.05
C ALA A 106 -5.34 3.59 16.55
N LEU A 107 -5.81 4.37 17.53
CA LEU A 107 -7.18 4.24 18.03
C LEU A 107 -8.21 4.69 17.00
N GLY A 108 -7.95 5.80 16.29
CA GLY A 108 -8.76 6.27 15.17
C GLY A 108 -8.83 5.24 14.06
N LEU A 109 -7.67 4.71 13.65
CA LEU A 109 -7.59 3.66 12.63
C LEU A 109 -8.36 2.39 13.05
N LYS A 110 -8.22 1.95 14.32
CA LYS A 110 -8.99 0.82 14.85
C LYS A 110 -10.48 1.02 14.71
N ARG A 111 -10.99 2.21 15.10
CA ARG A 111 -12.43 2.54 15.08
C ARG A 111 -12.97 2.60 13.64
N VAL A 112 -12.28 3.29 12.76
CA VAL A 112 -12.72 3.47 11.36
C VAL A 112 -12.73 2.14 10.60
N LEU A 113 -11.73 1.28 10.82
CA LEU A 113 -11.62 -0.01 10.11
C LEU A 113 -12.32 -1.17 10.82
N GLY A 114 -12.90 -0.97 12.00
CA GLY A 114 -13.51 -2.04 12.79
C GLY A 114 -12.50 -3.14 13.19
N LEU A 115 -11.24 -2.77 13.47
CA LEU A 115 -10.23 -3.74 13.86
C LEU A 115 -10.46 -4.20 15.31
N GLY A 116 -10.44 -5.51 15.54
CA GLY A 116 -10.67 -6.10 16.86
C GLY A 116 -9.61 -5.73 17.91
N SER A 117 -8.35 -5.53 17.49
CA SER A 117 -7.22 -5.27 18.40
C SER A 117 -6.57 -3.92 18.12
N TYR A 118 -6.24 -3.20 19.20
CA TYR A 118 -5.43 -1.98 19.14
C TYR A 118 -4.03 -2.28 18.59
N ASN A 119 -3.40 -3.38 19.02
CA ASN A 119 -2.07 -3.78 18.57
C ASN A 119 -2.01 -4.01 17.05
N THR A 120 -3.08 -4.55 16.46
CA THR A 120 -3.18 -4.68 15.00
C THR A 120 -3.20 -3.31 14.31
N ALA A 121 -4.01 -2.39 14.80
CA ALA A 121 -4.09 -1.04 14.26
C ALA A 121 -2.75 -0.29 14.39
N TRP A 122 -2.09 -0.43 15.54
CA TRP A 122 -0.78 0.14 15.81
C TRP A 122 0.29 -0.41 14.85
N ALA A 123 0.35 -1.73 14.70
CA ALA A 123 1.29 -2.39 13.79
C ALA A 123 1.05 -1.97 12.31
N TRP A 124 -0.20 -1.83 11.91
CA TRP A 124 -0.55 -1.36 10.57
C TRP A 124 -0.12 0.08 10.35
N LEU A 125 -0.38 0.95 11.31
CA LEU A 125 0.03 2.35 11.24
C LEU A 125 1.55 2.49 11.09
N HIS A 126 2.33 1.70 11.85
CA HIS A 126 3.79 1.68 11.73
C HIS A 126 4.27 1.16 10.37
N LYS A 127 3.65 0.09 9.83
CA LYS A 127 3.95 -0.39 8.48
C LYS A 127 3.68 0.67 7.42
N LEU A 128 2.55 1.36 7.51
CA LEU A 128 2.18 2.43 6.57
C LEU A 128 3.15 3.60 6.66
N ARG A 129 3.46 4.08 7.86
CA ARG A 129 4.43 5.16 8.07
C ARG A 129 5.81 4.82 7.50
N ARG A 130 6.28 3.59 7.74
CA ARG A 130 7.55 3.13 7.17
C ARG A 130 7.53 3.10 5.64
N ALA A 131 6.41 2.73 5.03
CA ALA A 131 6.26 2.73 3.58
C ALA A 131 6.22 4.13 2.97
N MET A 132 5.86 5.16 3.74
CA MET A 132 5.84 6.57 3.29
C MET A 132 7.23 7.22 3.34
N VAL A 133 8.20 6.63 4.05
CA VAL A 133 9.58 7.13 4.06
C VAL A 133 10.20 6.89 2.69
N ARG A 134 10.69 7.94 2.05
CA ARG A 134 11.39 7.85 0.76
C ARG A 134 12.82 7.39 0.99
N PRO A 135 13.24 6.23 0.45
CA PRO A 135 14.65 5.84 0.46
C PRO A 135 15.47 6.88 -0.32
N GLY A 136 16.54 7.40 0.28
CA GLY A 136 17.38 8.42 -0.36
C GLY A 136 16.77 9.83 -0.41
N GLY A 137 15.71 10.10 0.37
CA GLY A 137 15.21 11.46 0.56
C GLY A 137 16.30 12.38 1.10
N GLU A 138 16.27 13.65 0.70
CA GLU A 138 17.20 14.66 1.21
C GLU A 138 17.09 14.72 2.73
N GLN A 139 18.22 14.57 3.39
CA GLN A 139 18.32 14.79 4.82
C GLN A 139 18.23 16.27 5.11
N LEU A 140 17.55 16.63 6.19
CA LEU A 140 17.57 18.01 6.67
C LEU A 140 18.99 18.41 6.99
N THR A 141 19.46 19.53 6.42
CA THR A 141 20.82 20.06 6.62
C THR A 141 20.69 21.48 7.17
N GLY A 142 21.65 21.87 8.01
CA GLY A 142 21.61 23.16 8.70
C GLY A 142 20.94 23.09 10.06
N ASP A 143 20.55 24.25 10.59
CA ASP A 143 19.84 24.35 11.87
C ASP A 143 18.40 23.87 11.71
N VAL A 144 18.02 22.82 12.44
CA VAL A 144 16.69 22.24 12.41
C VAL A 144 16.03 22.53 13.74
N GLU A 145 14.98 23.37 13.72
CA GLU A 145 14.13 23.59 14.87
C GLU A 145 13.11 22.47 14.98
N VAL A 146 13.04 21.83 16.14
CA VAL A 146 12.04 20.82 16.48
C VAL A 146 11.11 21.42 17.55
N ASP A 147 9.88 21.67 17.18
CA ASP A 147 8.84 22.11 18.12
C ASP A 147 8.10 20.89 18.68
N GLU A 148 8.35 20.55 19.92
CA GLU A 148 7.59 19.56 20.68
C GLU A 148 6.46 20.25 21.44
N LEU A 149 5.24 20.10 20.97
CA LEU A 149 4.05 20.37 21.75
C LEU A 149 3.88 19.28 22.82
N SER A 150 4.54 19.47 23.96
CA SER A 150 4.26 18.67 25.15
C SER A 150 2.89 19.06 25.70
N LEU A 151 1.88 18.23 25.44
CA LEU A 151 0.61 18.30 26.16
C LEU A 151 0.84 17.80 27.59
N ILE A 152 1.16 18.71 28.47
CA ILE A 152 1.11 18.46 29.92
C ILE A 152 -0.37 18.32 30.26
N HIS A 153 -0.82 17.10 30.52
CA HIS A 153 -2.13 16.88 31.12
C HIS A 153 -2.07 17.35 32.58
N ILE A 154 -2.81 18.43 32.83
CA ILE A 154 -3.19 18.83 34.18
C ILE A 154 -4.34 17.93 34.63
#